data_a36664d6b79a2a724744dba04dcd4ec0
#
_entry.id   a36664d6b79a2a724744dba04dcd4ec0
#
_cell.length_a   1.000
_cell.length_b   1.000
_cell.length_c   1.000
_cell.angle_alpha   90.00
_cell.angle_beta   90.00
_cell.angle_gamma   90.00
#
_symmetry.space_group_name_H-M   'P 1'
#
loop_
_entity.id
_entity.type
_entity.pdbx_description
1 polymer ?
#
loop_
_entity_poly.entity_id
_entity_poly.type
_entity_poly.pdbx_seq_one_letter_code
_entity_poly.pdbx_strand_id
1 'polypeptide(L)' 'MKVENKRVCIYPKDIQLITGKSYRQSIRLSQKVKKDLNKLENEFLTIDEFCLYAGLKYEQVSHLIFG' A
#
# COMPACT_ATOMS: atom_id res chain seq x y z
N MET A 1 -20.06 -19.22 2.84
CA MET A 1 -19.49 -18.12 2.17
C MET A 1 -17.98 -18.14 2.19
N LYS A 2 -17.42 -17.79 1.08
CA LYS A 2 -16.00 -17.81 0.95
C LYS A 2 -15.35 -16.60 1.56
N VAL A 3 -14.39 -16.83 2.39
CA VAL A 3 -13.65 -15.74 2.99
C VAL A 3 -12.58 -15.26 2.04
N GLU A 4 -12.62 -13.98 1.77
CA GLU A 4 -11.58 -13.36 0.97
C GLU A 4 -10.39 -13.09 1.85
N ASN A 5 -9.22 -13.49 1.40
CA ASN A 5 -8.01 -13.22 2.16
C ASN A 5 -7.42 -11.85 1.83
N LYS A 6 -8.16 -11.05 1.11
CA LYS A 6 -7.69 -9.73 0.72
C LYS A 6 -7.65 -8.80 1.92
N ARG A 7 -6.58 -8.09 2.03
CA ARG A 7 -6.43 -7.07 3.04
C ARG A 7 -6.88 -5.74 2.49
N VAL A 8 -7.25 -4.85 3.41
CA VAL A 8 -7.52 -3.47 3.06
C VAL A 8 -6.25 -2.65 3.18
N CYS A 9 -5.40 -3.00 4.14
CA CYS A 9 -4.21 -2.21 4.45
C CYS A 9 -3.02 -2.62 3.58
N ILE A 10 -2.15 -1.64 3.31
CA ILE A 10 -0.91 -1.89 2.59
C ILE A 10 0.25 -1.69 3.55
N TYR A 11 1.26 -2.54 3.43
CA TYR A 11 2.42 -2.51 4.31
C TYR A 11 3.68 -2.23 3.49
N PRO A 12 4.77 -1.83 4.16
CA PRO A 12 6.01 -1.54 3.43
C PRO A 12 6.49 -2.69 2.56
N LYS A 13 6.30 -3.94 2.99
CA LYS A 13 6.68 -5.07 2.16
C LYS A 13 5.90 -5.11 0.85
N ASP A 14 4.64 -4.71 0.92
CA ASP A 14 3.82 -4.66 -0.28
C ASP A 14 4.34 -3.57 -1.22
N ILE A 15 4.74 -2.45 -0.65
CA ILE A 15 5.28 -1.36 -1.44
C ILE A 15 6.57 -1.79 -2.13
N GLN A 16 7.39 -2.59 -1.45
CA GLN A 16 8.58 -3.15 -2.08
C GLN A 16 8.23 -3.96 -3.31
N LEU A 17 7.22 -4.81 -3.19
CA LEU A 17 6.79 -5.64 -4.31
C LEU A 17 6.26 -4.81 -5.47
N ILE A 18 5.56 -3.74 -5.14
CA ILE A 18 4.93 -2.91 -6.15
C ILE A 18 5.96 -2.04 -6.87
N THR A 19 6.87 -1.45 -6.11
CA THR A 19 7.74 -0.41 -6.65
C THR A 19 9.17 -0.85 -6.91
N GLY A 20 9.58 -1.97 -6.32
CA GLY A 20 10.97 -2.40 -6.43
C GLY A 20 11.91 -1.62 -5.54
N LYS A 21 11.39 -0.78 -4.65
CA LYS A 21 12.23 -0.02 -3.74
C LYS A 21 12.72 -0.89 -2.61
N SER A 22 13.78 -0.42 -1.92
CA SER A 22 14.25 -1.12 -0.74
C SER A 22 13.21 -1.02 0.37
N TYR A 23 13.36 -1.86 1.40
CA TYR A 23 12.42 -1.84 2.51
C TYR A 23 12.43 -0.47 3.20
N ARG A 24 13.61 0.07 3.42
CA ARG A 24 13.73 1.38 4.06
C ARG A 24 13.04 2.48 3.24
N GLN A 25 13.25 2.45 1.94
CA GLN A 25 12.60 3.42 1.07
C GLN A 25 11.08 3.24 1.08
N SER A 26 10.64 2.00 1.19
CA SER A 26 9.21 1.72 1.23
C SER A 26 8.58 2.26 2.52
N ILE A 27 9.29 2.14 3.63
CA ILE A 27 8.81 2.69 4.89
C ILE A 27 8.68 4.21 4.77
N ARG A 28 9.69 4.86 4.21
CA ARG A 28 9.65 6.31 4.04
C ARG A 28 8.51 6.72 3.14
N LEU A 29 8.30 5.97 2.07
CA LEU A 29 7.22 6.29 1.16
C LEU A 29 5.87 6.16 1.83
N SER A 30 5.66 5.10 2.60
CA SER A 30 4.40 4.93 3.28
C SER A 30 4.12 6.07 4.25
N GLN A 31 5.15 6.52 4.96
CA GLN A 31 5.00 7.64 5.87
C GLN A 31 4.69 8.94 5.12
N LYS A 32 5.34 9.13 3.99
CA LYS A 32 5.09 10.32 3.17
C LYS A 32 3.66 10.33 2.65
N VAL A 33 3.18 9.18 2.20
CA VAL A 33 1.81 9.10 1.69
C VAL A 33 0.82 9.39 2.80
N LYS A 34 1.03 8.83 3.99
CA LYS A 34 0.16 9.12 5.12
C LYS A 34 0.11 10.60 5.43
N LYS A 35 1.28 11.22 5.42
CA LYS A 35 1.37 12.65 5.72
C LYS A 35 0.63 13.47 4.67
N ASP A 36 0.82 13.13 3.42
CA ASP A 36 0.19 13.86 2.33
C ASP A 36 -1.33 13.69 2.35
N LEU A 37 -1.81 12.56 2.87
CA LEU A 37 -3.23 12.30 2.98
C LEU A 37 -3.80 12.75 4.32
N ASN A 38 -3.00 13.41 5.13
CA ASN A 38 -3.42 13.92 6.45
C ASN A 38 -3.85 12.80 7.39
N LYS A 39 -3.20 11.66 7.29
CA LYS A 39 -3.45 10.56 8.20
C LYS A 39 -2.53 10.66 9.41
N LEU A 40 -3.02 10.18 10.55
CA LEU A 40 -2.19 10.08 11.74
C LEU A 40 -1.23 8.92 11.59
N GLU A 41 -0.12 8.97 12.34
CA GLU A 41 0.88 7.91 12.24
C GLU A 41 0.33 6.53 12.57
N ASN A 42 -0.63 6.49 13.49
CA ASN A 42 -1.19 5.20 13.91
C ASN A 42 -2.35 4.75 13.03
N GLU A 43 -2.71 5.52 12.03
CA GLU A 43 -3.75 5.10 11.10
C GLU A 43 -3.13 4.24 10.01
N PHE A 44 -3.88 3.24 9.58
CA PHE A 44 -3.40 2.38 8.50
C PHE A 44 -3.58 3.06 7.15
N LEU A 45 -2.65 2.76 6.26
CA LEU A 45 -2.76 3.19 4.87
C LEU A 45 -3.44 2.07 4.11
N THR A 46 -4.49 2.40 3.36
CA THR A 46 -5.18 1.37 2.60
C THR A 46 -4.56 1.20 1.22
N ILE A 47 -4.80 0.04 0.63
CA ILE A 47 -4.29 -0.25 -0.70
C ILE A 47 -4.90 0.72 -1.71
N ASP A 48 -6.18 1.01 -1.57
CA ASP A 48 -6.84 1.95 -2.47
C ASP A 48 -6.24 3.34 -2.37
N GLU A 49 -5.97 3.79 -1.16
CA GLU A 49 -5.38 5.11 -0.95
C GLU A 49 -4.00 5.18 -1.58
N PHE A 50 -3.22 4.13 -1.42
CA PHE A 50 -1.89 4.11 -2.01
C PHE A 50 -1.96 4.10 -3.53
N CYS A 51 -2.86 3.32 -4.08
CA CYS A 51 -3.03 3.26 -5.53
C CYS A 51 -3.42 4.61 -6.09
N LEU A 52 -4.33 5.28 -5.42
CA LEU A 52 -4.79 6.59 -5.84
C LEU A 52 -3.65 7.60 -5.79
N TYR A 53 -2.89 7.57 -4.70
CA TYR A 53 -1.76 8.48 -4.52
C TYR A 53 -0.69 8.25 -5.58
N ALA A 54 -0.38 7.00 -5.84
CA ALA A 54 0.70 6.64 -6.75
C ALA A 54 0.27 6.60 -8.22
N GLY A 55 -1.02 6.73 -8.49
CA GLY A 55 -1.51 6.67 -9.86
C GLY A 55 -1.53 5.27 -10.42
N LEU A 56 -1.70 4.28 -9.56
CA LEU A 56 -1.72 2.88 -9.97
C LEU A 56 -3.14 2.34 -9.95
N LYS A 57 -3.35 1.26 -10.69
CA LYS A 57 -4.65 0.61 -10.70
C LYS A 57 -4.66 -0.50 -9.65
N TYR A 58 -5.76 -0.58 -8.91
CA TYR A 58 -5.90 -1.58 -7.88
C TYR A 58 -5.68 -2.99 -8.44
N GLU A 59 -6.18 -3.25 -9.63
CA GLU A 59 -6.04 -4.57 -10.24
C GLU A 59 -4.58 -4.98 -10.38
N GLN A 60 -3.75 -4.05 -10.80
CA GLN A 60 -2.33 -4.34 -10.97
C GLN A 60 -1.66 -4.59 -9.64
N VAL A 61 -2.01 -3.80 -8.66
CA VAL A 61 -1.40 -3.92 -7.33
C VAL A 61 -1.84 -5.21 -6.65
N SER A 62 -3.10 -5.57 -6.78
CA SER A 62 -3.61 -6.75 -6.11
C SER A 62 -2.95 -8.02 -6.62
N HIS A 63 -2.62 -8.07 -7.89
CA HIS A 63 -1.90 -9.22 -8.44
C HIS A 63 -0.55 -9.42 -7.77
N LEU A 64 0.11 -8.31 -7.45
CA LEU A 64 1.43 -8.39 -6.81
C LEU A 64 1.34 -8.76 -5.35
N ILE A 65 0.27 -8.35 -4.68
CA ILE A 65 0.12 -8.57 -3.25
C ILE A 65 -0.55 -9.91 -2.93
N PHE A 66 -1.58 -10.22 -3.67
CA PHE A 66 -2.39 -11.41 -3.36
C PHE A 66 -2.12 -12.59 -4.28
N GLY A 67 -1.29 -12.40 -5.25
CA GLY A 67 -0.99 -13.46 -6.18
C GLY A 67 -2.07 -13.62 -7.21
#